data_7bfbbcfd2ba6cfe064644cd549d5477d
#
_entry.id   7bfbbcfd2ba6cfe064644cd549d5477d
#
_cell.length_a   1.000
_cell.length_b   1.000
_cell.length_c   1.000
_cell.angle_alpha   90.00
_cell.angle_beta   90.00
_cell.angle_gamma   90.00
#
_symmetry.space_group_name_H-M   'P 1'
#
loop_
_entity.id
_entity.type
_entity.pdbx_description
1 polymer ?
#
loop_
_entity_poly.entity_id
_entity_poly.type
_entity_poly.pdbx_seq_one_letter_code
_entity_poly.pdbx_strand_id
1 'polypeptide(L)'
;LMQQGEEKALMEKINKSATWRQIHESIISAGDDLLTCPPLERKKIGMRLLDVSRESLRRIFFLSYSYRMTGEEKYLQRAEKELIAVCRFTDWNPSHFLDVAEMTLGVSIGYDWLYKELPEDSKKIIRAAIRDKGLRPSFDESCNWFLKTENNWNQVCNAGMTFGALATYEEDKEWNKNIILRALRSLPLAMKEYEPDGAYPEGYSYWEYGTTNNVLMLDALNKVLGEDITGSLGRNFIQTAGFYQHMAGPLGRSFNYSDCGEEAGLAPAMFWFADK
;
A
#
# COMPACT_ATOMS: atom_id res chain seq x y z
N LEU A 1 -0.27 5.24 8.36
CA LEU A 1 -0.31 3.88 8.90
C LEU A 1 -0.11 3.89 10.42
N MET A 2 -0.30 2.74 11.07
CA MET A 2 -0.23 2.61 12.53
C MET A 2 1.18 2.91 13.05
N GLN A 3 1.32 3.96 13.87
CA GLN A 3 2.57 4.30 14.54
C GLN A 3 2.78 3.43 15.79
N GLN A 4 4.01 3.44 16.32
CA GLN A 4 4.29 2.73 17.57
C GLN A 4 3.51 3.37 18.72
N GLY A 5 2.82 2.54 19.52
CA GLY A 5 1.99 2.98 20.65
C GLY A 5 0.53 3.23 20.31
N GLU A 6 0.16 3.24 19.01
CA GLU A 6 -1.25 3.38 18.59
C GLU A 6 -2.06 2.09 18.82
N GLU A 7 -1.40 0.95 19.07
CA GLU A 7 -2.05 -0.36 19.29
C GLU A 7 -3.08 -0.31 20.41
N LYS A 8 -2.75 0.38 21.51
CA LYS A 8 -3.66 0.52 22.66
C LYS A 8 -4.92 1.27 22.29
N ALA A 9 -4.78 2.40 21.59
CA ALA A 9 -5.91 3.20 21.16
C ALA A 9 -6.78 2.46 20.14
N LEU A 10 -6.16 1.69 19.24
CA LEU A 10 -6.87 0.84 18.29
C LEU A 10 -7.62 -0.28 19.01
N MET A 11 -7.01 -0.94 20.00
CA MET A 11 -7.67 -1.97 20.79
C MET A 11 -8.87 -1.42 21.58
N GLU A 12 -8.80 -0.18 22.08
CA GLU A 12 -9.94 0.46 22.72
C GLU A 12 -11.11 0.69 21.73
N LYS A 13 -10.83 1.07 20.47
CA LYS A 13 -11.85 1.17 19.41
C LYS A 13 -12.46 -0.20 19.09
N ILE A 14 -11.62 -1.23 18.93
CA ILE A 14 -12.05 -2.61 18.68
C ILE A 14 -13.01 -3.09 19.77
N ASN A 15 -12.68 -2.85 21.04
CA ASN A 15 -13.51 -3.28 22.17
C ASN A 15 -14.87 -2.56 22.25
N LYS A 16 -14.97 -1.35 21.71
CA LYS A 16 -16.19 -0.53 21.75
C LYS A 16 -17.12 -0.75 20.55
N SER A 17 -16.67 -1.40 19.47
CA SER A 17 -17.44 -1.54 18.24
C SER A 17 -17.46 -2.99 17.75
N ALA A 18 -18.64 -3.53 17.49
CA ALA A 18 -18.81 -4.88 16.93
C ALA A 18 -18.17 -4.98 15.54
N THR A 19 -18.30 -3.96 14.71
CA THR A 19 -17.70 -3.91 13.37
C THR A 19 -16.18 -3.93 13.42
N TRP A 20 -15.57 -3.09 14.27
CA TRP A 20 -14.11 -3.08 14.44
C TRP A 20 -13.60 -4.41 14.98
N ARG A 21 -14.34 -5.03 15.90
CA ARG A 21 -14.00 -6.36 16.44
C ARG A 21 -14.03 -7.41 15.34
N GLN A 22 -15.08 -7.44 14.53
CA GLN A 22 -15.20 -8.39 13.43
C GLN A 22 -14.06 -8.25 12.42
N ILE A 23 -13.68 -7.01 12.06
CA ILE A 23 -12.54 -6.76 11.17
C ILE A 23 -11.25 -7.27 11.81
N HIS A 24 -11.02 -6.95 13.08
CA HIS A 24 -9.84 -7.42 13.82
C HIS A 24 -9.75 -8.94 13.84
N GLU A 25 -10.83 -9.61 14.25
CA GLU A 25 -10.91 -11.08 14.32
C GLU A 25 -10.69 -11.73 12.96
N SER A 26 -11.22 -11.13 11.88
CA SER A 26 -11.00 -11.60 10.51
C SER A 26 -9.54 -11.49 10.10
N ILE A 27 -8.84 -10.41 10.47
CA ILE A 27 -7.41 -10.26 10.17
C ILE A 27 -6.58 -11.27 10.96
N ILE A 28 -6.88 -11.48 12.26
CA ILE A 28 -6.18 -12.48 13.08
C ILE A 28 -6.40 -13.90 12.53
N SER A 29 -7.64 -14.25 12.19
CA SER A 29 -7.96 -15.55 11.56
C SER A 29 -7.19 -15.77 10.27
N ALA A 30 -7.14 -14.77 9.40
CA ALA A 30 -6.34 -14.84 8.19
C ALA A 30 -4.83 -14.96 8.50
N GLY A 31 -4.35 -14.31 9.56
CA GLY A 31 -2.98 -14.46 10.07
C GLY A 31 -2.69 -15.90 10.51
N ASP A 32 -3.61 -16.54 11.21
CA ASP A 32 -3.49 -17.95 11.63
C ASP A 32 -3.43 -18.90 10.44
N ASP A 33 -4.27 -18.71 9.41
CA ASP A 33 -4.24 -19.50 8.18
C ASP A 33 -2.88 -19.40 7.47
N LEU A 34 -2.25 -18.21 7.52
CA LEU A 34 -0.95 -17.97 6.90
C LEU A 34 0.21 -18.70 7.59
N LEU A 35 0.08 -19.12 8.84
CA LEU A 35 1.15 -19.81 9.57
C LEU A 35 1.59 -21.11 8.88
N THR A 36 0.66 -21.80 8.25
CA THR A 36 0.89 -23.08 7.57
C THR A 36 1.13 -23.00 6.08
N CYS A 37 0.89 -21.83 5.46
CA CYS A 37 1.11 -21.63 4.03
C CYS A 37 2.60 -21.76 3.67
N PRO A 38 2.96 -22.30 2.49
CA PRO A 38 4.33 -22.24 1.99
C PRO A 38 4.72 -20.76 1.73
N PRO A 39 6.01 -20.41 1.88
CA PRO A 39 6.49 -19.09 1.47
C PRO A 39 6.20 -18.82 0.00
N LEU A 40 6.07 -17.52 -0.32
CA LEU A 40 5.87 -17.11 -1.71
C LEU A 40 7.08 -17.44 -2.59
N GLU A 41 6.78 -17.84 -3.81
CA GLU A 41 7.76 -18.09 -4.86
C GLU A 41 7.60 -17.06 -5.99
N ARG A 42 8.72 -16.73 -6.66
CA ARG A 42 8.71 -15.83 -7.82
C ARG A 42 8.11 -16.51 -9.04
N LYS A 43 6.81 -16.38 -9.21
CA LYS A 43 6.06 -16.99 -10.33
C LYS A 43 5.26 -15.93 -11.07
N LYS A 44 5.61 -15.71 -12.34
CA LYS A 44 4.86 -14.79 -13.20
C LYS A 44 3.69 -15.50 -13.89
N ILE A 45 2.60 -14.73 -14.08
CA ILE A 45 1.49 -15.10 -14.97
C ILE A 45 1.59 -14.19 -16.19
N GLY A 46 1.97 -14.74 -17.34
CA GLY A 46 2.33 -13.94 -18.51
C GLY A 46 3.52 -13.03 -18.21
N MET A 47 3.32 -11.73 -18.37
CA MET A 47 4.36 -10.73 -18.09
C MET A 47 4.34 -10.20 -16.65
N ARG A 48 3.34 -10.57 -15.83
CA ARG A 48 3.05 -9.96 -14.52
C ARG A 48 3.49 -10.83 -13.35
N LEU A 49 4.10 -10.23 -12.35
CA LEU A 49 4.34 -10.78 -11.01
C LEU A 49 3.27 -10.28 -10.01
N LEU A 50 2.27 -9.54 -10.49
CA LEU A 50 1.34 -8.74 -9.70
C LEU A 50 0.59 -9.55 -8.64
N ASP A 51 0.14 -10.77 -8.98
CA ASP A 51 -0.57 -11.62 -8.01
C ASP A 51 0.33 -12.01 -6.83
N VAL A 52 1.62 -12.25 -7.10
CA VAL A 52 2.61 -12.54 -6.05
C VAL A 52 2.89 -11.29 -5.21
N SER A 53 2.97 -10.11 -5.84
CA SER A 53 3.18 -8.84 -5.13
C SER A 53 2.01 -8.50 -4.22
N ARG A 54 0.79 -8.67 -4.69
CA ARG A 54 -0.45 -8.48 -3.91
C ARG A 54 -0.56 -9.46 -2.76
N GLU A 55 -0.29 -10.72 -3.01
CA GLU A 55 -0.31 -11.74 -1.97
C GLU A 55 0.81 -11.48 -0.93
N SER A 56 1.98 -11.00 -1.36
CA SER A 56 3.06 -10.57 -0.45
C SER A 56 2.61 -9.43 0.45
N LEU A 57 2.01 -8.38 -0.15
CA LEU A 57 1.46 -7.25 0.60
C LEU A 57 0.42 -7.73 1.63
N ARG A 58 -0.55 -8.56 1.23
CA ARG A 58 -1.58 -9.10 2.12
C ARG A 58 -0.97 -9.91 3.27
N ARG A 59 -0.06 -10.85 2.97
CA ARG A 59 0.56 -11.72 3.99
C ARG A 59 1.39 -10.93 4.99
N ILE A 60 2.28 -10.09 4.50
CA ILE A 60 3.17 -9.30 5.35
C ILE A 60 2.35 -8.33 6.21
N PHE A 61 1.34 -7.67 5.63
CA PHE A 61 0.51 -6.72 6.34
C PHE A 61 -0.29 -7.40 7.47
N PHE A 62 -0.96 -8.51 7.17
CA PHE A 62 -1.78 -9.23 8.16
C PHE A 62 -0.94 -9.85 9.28
N LEU A 63 0.18 -10.47 8.94
CA LEU A 63 1.08 -11.06 9.94
C LEU A 63 1.72 -9.98 10.82
N SER A 64 2.16 -8.86 10.23
CA SER A 64 2.73 -7.75 11.01
C SER A 64 1.69 -7.09 11.91
N TYR A 65 0.46 -6.90 11.44
CA TYR A 65 -0.65 -6.43 12.25
C TYR A 65 -0.94 -7.41 13.40
N SER A 66 -1.05 -8.70 13.10
CA SER A 66 -1.35 -9.72 14.11
C SER A 66 -0.28 -9.74 15.21
N TYR A 67 1.01 -9.66 14.84
CA TYR A 67 2.08 -9.54 15.83
C TYR A 67 1.93 -8.28 16.69
N ARG A 68 1.76 -7.12 16.07
CA ARG A 68 1.65 -5.84 16.80
C ARG A 68 0.47 -5.80 17.76
N MET A 69 -0.65 -6.43 17.39
CA MET A 69 -1.86 -6.42 18.21
C MET A 69 -1.87 -7.48 19.30
N THR A 70 -1.19 -8.63 19.12
CA THR A 70 -1.24 -9.77 20.05
C THR A 70 0.07 -9.98 20.80
N GLY A 71 1.21 -9.59 20.24
CA GLY A 71 2.54 -9.90 20.76
C GLY A 71 2.96 -11.36 20.55
N GLU A 72 2.16 -12.16 19.80
CA GLU A 72 2.46 -13.59 19.62
C GLU A 72 3.59 -13.80 18.60
N GLU A 73 4.69 -14.36 19.07
CA GLU A 73 5.94 -14.59 18.32
C GLU A 73 5.75 -15.38 17.01
N LYS A 74 4.76 -16.26 16.95
CA LYS A 74 4.42 -17.05 15.75
C LYS A 74 4.18 -16.16 14.51
N TYR A 75 3.53 -15.00 14.69
CA TYR A 75 3.27 -14.07 13.60
C TYR A 75 4.52 -13.32 13.15
N LEU A 76 5.38 -12.90 14.11
CA LEU A 76 6.67 -12.27 13.80
C LEU A 76 7.55 -13.20 12.97
N GLN A 77 7.75 -14.43 13.44
CA GLN A 77 8.58 -15.43 12.75
C GLN A 77 8.04 -15.73 11.34
N ARG A 78 6.71 -15.79 11.21
CA ARG A 78 6.10 -16.03 9.91
C ARG A 78 6.21 -14.83 8.98
N ALA A 79 6.03 -13.60 9.47
CA ALA A 79 6.22 -12.37 8.73
C ALA A 79 7.67 -12.21 8.25
N GLU A 80 8.64 -12.45 9.11
CA GLU A 80 10.07 -12.45 8.75
C GLU A 80 10.36 -13.45 7.63
N LYS A 81 9.83 -14.66 7.71
CA LYS A 81 10.00 -15.70 6.69
C LYS A 81 9.45 -15.27 5.33
N GLU A 82 8.28 -14.61 5.27
CA GLU A 82 7.73 -14.04 4.04
C GLU A 82 8.58 -12.89 3.51
N LEU A 83 8.98 -11.95 4.37
CA LEU A 83 9.85 -10.84 4.00
C LEU A 83 11.13 -11.35 3.35
N ILE A 84 11.82 -12.30 3.99
CA ILE A 84 13.07 -12.85 3.47
C ILE A 84 12.85 -13.61 2.16
N ALA A 85 11.74 -14.36 2.03
CA ALA A 85 11.43 -15.09 0.81
C ALA A 85 11.33 -14.15 -0.40
N VAL A 86 10.51 -13.09 -0.30
CA VAL A 86 10.31 -12.14 -1.41
C VAL A 86 11.53 -11.24 -1.65
N CYS A 87 12.28 -10.92 -0.60
CA CYS A 87 13.54 -10.17 -0.72
C CYS A 87 14.64 -10.95 -1.44
N ARG A 88 14.57 -12.29 -1.44
CA ARG A 88 15.50 -13.17 -2.17
C ARG A 88 15.13 -13.42 -3.63
N PHE A 89 13.99 -12.94 -4.11
CA PHE A 89 13.69 -13.00 -5.54
C PHE A 89 14.78 -12.31 -6.35
N THR A 90 15.01 -12.75 -7.58
CA THR A 90 16.01 -12.13 -8.47
C THR A 90 15.73 -10.66 -8.71
N ASP A 91 14.48 -10.33 -8.95
CA ASP A 91 13.93 -8.97 -9.12
C ASP A 91 12.45 -8.96 -8.74
N TRP A 92 11.83 -7.78 -8.73
CA TRP A 92 10.39 -7.58 -8.52
C TRP A 92 9.65 -7.19 -9.80
N ASN A 93 10.16 -7.64 -10.96
CA ASN A 93 9.60 -7.46 -12.30
C ASN A 93 9.44 -6.00 -12.75
N PRO A 94 10.54 -5.22 -12.91
CA PRO A 94 10.48 -3.81 -13.25
C PRO A 94 9.86 -3.53 -14.63
N SER A 95 9.76 -4.52 -15.52
CA SER A 95 9.06 -4.39 -16.80
C SER A 95 7.55 -4.16 -16.66
N HIS A 96 6.96 -4.46 -15.48
CA HIS A 96 5.59 -4.15 -15.12
C HIS A 96 5.59 -3.50 -13.73
N PHE A 97 5.78 -2.18 -13.68
CA PHE A 97 6.19 -1.47 -12.46
C PHE A 97 5.16 -1.49 -11.32
N LEU A 98 3.90 -1.80 -11.56
CA LEU A 98 2.91 -2.08 -10.51
C LEU A 98 3.37 -3.24 -9.60
N ASP A 99 4.02 -4.26 -10.17
CA ASP A 99 4.54 -5.39 -9.41
C ASP A 99 5.61 -4.95 -8.41
N VAL A 100 6.52 -4.06 -8.86
CA VAL A 100 7.55 -3.45 -8.03
C VAL A 100 6.92 -2.58 -6.95
N ALA A 101 5.93 -1.77 -7.31
CA ALA A 101 5.30 -0.82 -6.40
C ALA A 101 4.58 -1.52 -5.25
N GLU A 102 3.73 -2.49 -5.54
CA GLU A 102 2.99 -3.23 -4.51
C GLU A 102 3.91 -4.11 -3.64
N MET A 103 4.94 -4.73 -4.25
CA MET A 103 5.94 -5.47 -3.49
C MET A 103 6.71 -4.55 -2.55
N THR A 104 7.14 -3.38 -3.05
CA THR A 104 7.86 -2.40 -2.23
C THR A 104 6.99 -1.90 -1.07
N LEU A 105 5.71 -1.61 -1.32
CA LEU A 105 4.75 -1.21 -0.30
C LEU A 105 4.64 -2.27 0.81
N GLY A 106 4.39 -3.53 0.45
CA GLY A 106 4.24 -4.61 1.42
C GLY A 106 5.49 -4.87 2.24
N VAL A 107 6.65 -4.92 1.58
CA VAL A 107 7.95 -5.15 2.25
C VAL A 107 8.30 -3.98 3.18
N SER A 108 8.01 -2.73 2.76
CA SER A 108 8.27 -1.54 3.56
C SER A 108 7.42 -1.46 4.82
N ILE A 109 6.13 -1.81 4.73
CA ILE A 109 5.24 -1.88 5.89
C ILE A 109 5.74 -2.91 6.89
N GLY A 110 6.05 -4.12 6.42
CA GLY A 110 6.56 -5.18 7.29
C GLY A 110 7.89 -4.80 7.95
N TYR A 111 8.80 -4.19 7.19
CA TYR A 111 10.09 -3.73 7.70
C TYR A 111 9.92 -2.65 8.78
N ASP A 112 9.09 -1.64 8.53
CA ASP A 112 8.84 -0.56 9.49
C ASP A 112 8.15 -1.06 10.77
N TRP A 113 7.07 -1.84 10.60
CA TRP A 113 6.26 -2.30 11.73
C TRP A 113 6.96 -3.32 12.64
N LEU A 114 7.88 -4.10 12.08
CA LEU A 114 8.61 -5.14 12.79
C LEU A 114 10.09 -4.75 13.06
N TYR A 115 10.47 -3.51 12.74
CA TYR A 115 11.87 -3.06 12.74
C TYR A 115 12.64 -3.42 14.02
N LYS A 116 12.03 -3.21 15.18
CA LYS A 116 12.68 -3.43 16.47
C LYS A 116 12.97 -4.90 16.76
N GLU A 117 12.10 -5.78 16.24
CA GLU A 117 12.09 -7.20 16.54
C GLU A 117 12.87 -8.03 15.50
N LEU A 118 13.04 -7.50 14.29
CA LEU A 118 13.77 -8.19 13.23
C LEU A 118 15.27 -8.32 13.56
N PRO A 119 15.87 -9.50 13.32
CA PRO A 119 17.33 -9.68 13.41
C PRO A 119 18.09 -8.76 12.45
N GLU A 120 19.30 -8.33 12.82
CA GLU A 120 20.11 -7.41 12.01
C GLU A 120 20.42 -7.96 10.60
N ASP A 121 20.62 -9.27 10.47
CA ASP A 121 20.85 -9.87 9.15
C ASP A 121 19.60 -9.84 8.27
N SER A 122 18.42 -10.03 8.85
CA SER A 122 17.14 -9.86 8.13
C SER A 122 16.92 -8.40 7.73
N LYS A 123 17.19 -7.45 8.62
CA LYS A 123 17.15 -6.01 8.30
C LYS A 123 18.05 -5.66 7.11
N LYS A 124 19.28 -6.15 7.06
CA LYS A 124 20.21 -5.91 5.95
C LYS A 124 19.66 -6.42 4.61
N ILE A 125 19.13 -7.65 4.62
CA ILE A 125 18.54 -8.27 3.40
C ILE A 125 17.34 -7.44 2.93
N ILE A 126 16.45 -7.06 3.84
CA ILE A 126 15.23 -6.32 3.51
C ILE A 126 15.58 -4.93 2.97
N ARG A 127 16.45 -4.17 3.65
CA ARG A 127 16.90 -2.84 3.20
C ARG A 127 17.54 -2.89 1.81
N ALA A 128 18.42 -3.87 1.58
CA ALA A 128 19.04 -4.06 0.28
C ALA A 128 17.99 -4.34 -0.80
N ALA A 129 16.98 -5.18 -0.52
CA ALA A 129 15.92 -5.48 -1.47
C ALA A 129 15.03 -4.26 -1.76
N ILE A 130 14.60 -3.50 -0.75
CA ILE A 130 13.85 -2.25 -0.94
C ILE A 130 14.66 -1.30 -1.84
N ARG A 131 15.94 -1.07 -1.52
CA ARG A 131 16.79 -0.18 -2.31
C ARG A 131 17.00 -0.68 -3.74
N ASP A 132 17.43 -1.92 -3.93
CA ASP A 132 17.96 -2.40 -5.21
C ASP A 132 16.88 -2.96 -6.14
N LYS A 133 15.80 -3.52 -5.59
CA LYS A 133 14.68 -4.12 -6.36
C LYS A 133 13.44 -3.23 -6.39
N GLY A 134 13.23 -2.42 -5.37
CA GLY A 134 12.13 -1.47 -5.28
C GLY A 134 12.48 -0.10 -5.86
N LEU A 135 13.34 0.63 -5.16
CA LEU A 135 13.57 2.04 -5.41
C LEU A 135 14.46 2.32 -6.63
N ARG A 136 15.59 1.61 -6.77
CA ARG A 136 16.55 1.84 -7.84
C ARG A 136 15.98 1.71 -9.26
N PRO A 137 15.14 0.69 -9.56
CA PRO A 137 14.53 0.57 -10.89
C PRO A 137 13.66 1.76 -11.28
N SER A 138 13.14 2.54 -10.34
CA SER A 138 12.35 3.73 -10.61
C SER A 138 13.14 4.90 -11.24
N PHE A 139 14.46 4.77 -11.34
CA PHE A 139 15.32 5.74 -12.02
C PHE A 139 15.64 5.34 -13.45
N ASP A 140 15.28 4.13 -13.87
CA ASP A 140 15.42 3.69 -15.25
C ASP A 140 14.27 4.26 -16.09
N GLU A 141 14.60 5.02 -17.13
CA GLU A 141 13.62 5.66 -18.01
C GLU A 141 12.71 4.66 -18.74
N SER A 142 13.17 3.44 -18.95
CA SER A 142 12.35 2.36 -19.52
C SER A 142 11.25 1.85 -18.59
N CYS A 143 11.37 2.11 -17.27
CA CYS A 143 10.48 1.61 -16.24
C CYS A 143 9.64 2.71 -15.57
N ASN A 144 10.09 3.97 -15.61
CA ASN A 144 9.54 5.05 -14.78
C ASN A 144 8.49 5.94 -15.46
N TRP A 145 7.92 5.49 -16.57
CA TRP A 145 6.91 6.25 -17.31
C TRP A 145 5.68 6.62 -16.45
N PHE A 146 5.41 5.88 -15.36
CA PHE A 146 4.34 6.18 -14.40
C PHE A 146 4.47 7.59 -13.79
N LEU A 147 5.65 8.18 -13.77
CA LEU A 147 5.88 9.55 -13.28
C LEU A 147 5.23 10.62 -14.15
N LYS A 148 4.88 10.29 -15.40
CA LYS A 148 4.33 11.20 -16.39
C LYS A 148 2.91 10.86 -16.81
N THR A 149 2.28 9.85 -16.19
CA THR A 149 0.92 9.41 -16.51
C THR A 149 -0.10 10.00 -15.54
N GLU A 150 -1.34 10.07 -15.97
CA GLU A 150 -2.48 10.63 -15.24
C GLU A 150 -3.35 9.55 -14.59
N ASN A 151 -3.18 8.28 -14.95
CA ASN A 151 -3.98 7.16 -14.52
C ASN A 151 -3.52 6.55 -13.17
N ASN A 152 -4.16 5.44 -12.75
CA ASN A 152 -3.88 4.74 -11.49
C ASN A 152 -2.40 4.35 -11.28
N TRP A 153 -1.64 4.10 -12.35
CA TRP A 153 -0.21 3.77 -12.26
C TRP A 153 0.59 4.87 -11.56
N ASN A 154 0.25 6.13 -11.81
CA ASN A 154 0.91 7.25 -11.13
C ASN A 154 0.73 7.13 -9.61
N GLN A 155 -0.49 6.91 -9.15
CA GLN A 155 -0.82 6.85 -7.74
C GLN A 155 -0.18 5.62 -7.06
N VAL A 156 -0.36 4.44 -7.65
CA VAL A 156 0.15 3.18 -7.10
C VAL A 156 1.67 3.15 -7.04
N CYS A 157 2.33 3.53 -8.14
CA CYS A 157 3.79 3.48 -8.21
C CYS A 157 4.43 4.54 -7.31
N ASN A 158 3.92 5.77 -7.28
CA ASN A 158 4.41 6.80 -6.37
C ASN A 158 4.19 6.42 -4.90
N ALA A 159 3.07 5.76 -4.56
CA ALA A 159 2.85 5.24 -3.22
C ALA A 159 3.91 4.20 -2.83
N GLY A 160 4.12 3.17 -3.64
CA GLY A 160 5.15 2.16 -3.38
C GLY A 160 6.54 2.75 -3.20
N MET A 161 6.94 3.70 -4.06
CA MET A 161 8.24 4.38 -3.97
C MET A 161 8.33 5.24 -2.70
N THR A 162 7.28 5.95 -2.34
CA THR A 162 7.24 6.76 -1.11
C THR A 162 7.38 5.89 0.14
N PHE A 163 6.67 4.77 0.23
CA PHE A 163 6.80 3.85 1.35
C PHE A 163 8.20 3.24 1.46
N GLY A 164 8.80 2.84 0.32
CA GLY A 164 10.17 2.36 0.29
C GLY A 164 11.17 3.41 0.81
N ALA A 165 11.02 4.65 0.35
CA ALA A 165 11.88 5.76 0.74
C ALA A 165 11.70 6.14 2.22
N LEU A 166 10.47 6.13 2.75
CA LEU A 166 10.20 6.38 4.17
C LEU A 166 10.81 5.28 5.05
N ALA A 167 10.59 4.00 4.70
CA ALA A 167 11.06 2.87 5.48
C ALA A 167 12.61 2.75 5.55
N THR A 168 13.31 3.29 4.54
CA THR A 168 14.79 3.27 4.48
C THR A 168 15.41 4.66 4.60
N TYR A 169 14.65 5.64 5.10
CA TYR A 169 15.05 7.05 5.09
C TYR A 169 16.40 7.30 5.74
N GLU A 170 16.69 6.65 6.88
CA GLU A 170 17.90 6.85 7.64
C GLU A 170 19.18 6.31 6.94
N GLU A 171 19.03 5.42 5.96
CA GLU A 171 20.17 4.82 5.25
C GLU A 171 20.82 5.81 4.24
N ASP A 172 19.98 6.59 3.55
CA ASP A 172 20.42 7.65 2.62
C ASP A 172 19.34 8.74 2.54
N LYS A 173 19.44 9.71 3.44
CA LYS A 173 18.43 10.77 3.61
C LYS A 173 18.21 11.58 2.35
N GLU A 174 19.28 11.98 1.67
CA GLU A 174 19.15 12.82 0.47
C GLU A 174 18.54 12.06 -0.71
N TRP A 175 18.95 10.83 -0.93
CA TRP A 175 18.39 10.00 -1.99
C TRP A 175 16.90 9.70 -1.76
N ASN A 176 16.55 9.27 -0.56
CA ASN A 176 15.17 8.97 -0.19
C ASN A 176 14.28 10.22 -0.22
N LYS A 177 14.77 11.37 0.27
CA LYS A 177 14.09 12.66 0.14
C LYS A 177 13.78 13.00 -1.32
N ASN A 178 14.77 12.81 -2.21
CA ASN A 178 14.56 13.06 -3.63
C ASN A 178 13.49 12.16 -4.26
N ILE A 179 13.37 10.91 -3.82
CA ILE A 179 12.30 10.00 -4.26
C ILE A 179 10.93 10.53 -3.81
N ILE A 180 10.79 10.93 -2.55
CA ILE A 180 9.55 11.49 -2.01
C ILE A 180 9.18 12.78 -2.74
N LEU A 181 10.12 13.70 -2.91
CA LEU A 181 9.88 14.96 -3.64
C LEU A 181 9.50 14.72 -5.10
N ARG A 182 10.09 13.72 -5.75
CA ARG A 182 9.73 13.31 -7.11
C ARG A 182 8.29 12.80 -7.18
N ALA A 183 7.88 11.96 -6.21
CA ALA A 183 6.51 11.47 -6.11
C ALA A 183 5.51 12.62 -5.94
N LEU A 184 5.79 13.56 -5.02
CA LEU A 184 4.95 14.74 -4.78
C LEU A 184 4.84 15.66 -6.01
N ARG A 185 5.87 15.76 -6.85
CA ARG A 185 5.82 16.53 -8.10
C ARG A 185 5.04 15.81 -9.21
N SER A 186 5.03 14.49 -9.20
CA SER A 186 4.35 13.64 -10.17
C SER A 186 2.85 13.49 -9.86
N LEU A 187 2.50 13.34 -8.59
CA LEU A 187 1.15 13.05 -8.13
C LEU A 187 0.05 14.02 -8.62
N PRO A 188 0.29 15.34 -8.73
CA PRO A 188 -0.71 16.28 -9.26
C PRO A 188 -1.23 15.93 -10.66
N LEU A 189 -0.50 15.16 -11.47
CA LEU A 189 -0.98 14.69 -12.78
C LEU A 189 -2.21 13.79 -12.62
N ALA A 190 -2.11 12.77 -11.75
CA ALA A 190 -3.24 11.89 -11.47
C ALA A 190 -4.33 12.56 -10.63
N MET A 191 -3.97 13.53 -9.78
CA MET A 191 -4.95 14.24 -8.94
C MET A 191 -5.90 15.13 -9.75
N LYS A 192 -5.51 15.58 -10.94
CA LYS A 192 -6.39 16.32 -11.86
C LYS A 192 -7.53 15.48 -12.41
N GLU A 193 -7.35 14.17 -12.49
CA GLU A 193 -8.38 13.26 -13.00
C GLU A 193 -9.65 13.21 -12.12
N TYR A 194 -9.56 13.71 -10.88
CA TYR A 194 -10.71 13.88 -10.00
C TYR A 194 -11.46 15.21 -10.18
N GLU A 195 -11.02 16.07 -11.11
CA GLU A 195 -11.69 17.34 -11.40
C GLU A 195 -12.79 17.15 -12.47
N PRO A 196 -13.87 17.97 -12.44
CA PRO A 196 -14.11 19.06 -11.48
C PRO A 196 -14.88 18.64 -10.22
N ASP A 197 -15.41 17.42 -10.14
CA ASP A 197 -16.44 17.01 -9.17
C ASP A 197 -16.13 15.71 -8.42
N GLY A 198 -14.93 15.18 -8.55
CA GLY A 198 -14.49 13.93 -7.92
C GLY A 198 -14.74 12.67 -8.74
N ALA A 199 -15.36 12.76 -9.92
CA ALA A 199 -15.52 11.61 -10.80
C ALA A 199 -14.16 11.08 -11.28
N TYR A 200 -14.05 9.76 -11.46
CA TYR A 200 -12.79 9.13 -11.86
C TYR A 200 -12.94 8.39 -13.20
N PRO A 201 -12.16 8.77 -14.23
CA PRO A 201 -12.40 8.34 -15.62
C PRO A 201 -12.10 6.84 -15.86
N GLU A 202 -11.25 6.20 -15.07
CA GLU A 202 -10.94 4.78 -15.23
C GLU A 202 -11.98 3.83 -14.59
N GLY A 203 -13.05 4.36 -13.97
CA GLY A 203 -14.13 3.57 -13.42
C GLY A 203 -13.92 3.08 -11.97
N TYR A 204 -14.92 2.36 -11.47
CA TYR A 204 -15.06 1.98 -10.07
C TYR A 204 -13.87 1.18 -9.50
N SER A 205 -13.47 0.11 -10.19
CA SER A 205 -12.39 -0.77 -9.72
C SER A 205 -11.02 -0.08 -9.72
N TYR A 206 -10.72 0.74 -10.72
CA TYR A 206 -9.48 1.49 -10.79
C TYR A 206 -9.46 2.70 -9.84
N TRP A 207 -10.63 3.29 -9.56
CA TRP A 207 -10.76 4.25 -8.47
C TRP A 207 -10.33 3.61 -7.15
N GLU A 208 -10.89 2.45 -6.82
CA GLU A 208 -10.53 1.74 -5.58
C GLU A 208 -9.02 1.50 -5.52
N TYR A 209 -8.44 0.98 -6.59
CA TYR A 209 -7.02 0.63 -6.65
C TYR A 209 -6.12 1.85 -6.54
N GLY A 210 -6.29 2.84 -7.40
CA GLY A 210 -5.46 4.05 -7.44
C GLY A 210 -5.65 4.91 -6.19
N THR A 211 -6.91 5.19 -5.83
CA THR A 211 -7.25 6.05 -4.70
C THR A 211 -6.83 5.44 -3.36
N THR A 212 -6.98 4.13 -3.16
CA THR A 212 -6.52 3.48 -1.92
C THR A 212 -5.02 3.64 -1.72
N ASN A 213 -4.21 3.39 -2.76
CA ASN A 213 -2.77 3.57 -2.68
C ASN A 213 -2.39 5.04 -2.43
N ASN A 214 -3.08 5.97 -3.09
CA ASN A 214 -2.88 7.40 -2.90
C ASN A 214 -3.19 7.83 -1.45
N VAL A 215 -4.32 7.41 -0.91
CA VAL A 215 -4.72 7.70 0.47
C VAL A 215 -3.71 7.13 1.48
N LEU A 216 -3.24 5.91 1.28
CA LEU A 216 -2.19 5.33 2.14
C LEU A 216 -0.91 6.18 2.12
N MET A 217 -0.49 6.65 0.94
CA MET A 217 0.67 7.52 0.80
C MET A 217 0.46 8.86 1.49
N LEU A 218 -0.70 9.50 1.29
CA LEU A 218 -1.04 10.78 1.92
C LEU A 218 -1.10 10.66 3.44
N ASP A 219 -1.74 9.61 3.98
CA ASP A 219 -1.77 9.36 5.43
C ASP A 219 -0.36 9.20 6.01
N ALA A 220 0.49 8.44 5.35
CA ALA A 220 1.88 8.25 5.79
C ALA A 220 2.66 9.57 5.79
N LEU A 221 2.56 10.35 4.71
CA LEU A 221 3.25 11.64 4.59
C LEU A 221 2.71 12.66 5.60
N ASN A 222 1.39 12.78 5.76
CA ASN A 222 0.78 13.68 6.74
C ASN A 222 1.26 13.38 8.16
N LYS A 223 1.36 12.10 8.53
CA LYS A 223 1.89 11.69 9.83
C LYS A 223 3.37 12.04 10.02
N VAL A 224 4.19 11.83 9.00
CA VAL A 224 5.64 12.13 9.06
C VAL A 224 5.91 13.63 9.07
N LEU A 225 5.16 14.40 8.28
CA LEU A 225 5.33 15.86 8.18
C LEU A 225 4.67 16.60 9.35
N GLY A 226 3.68 16.00 10.01
CA GLY A 226 2.89 16.64 11.06
C GLY A 226 1.88 17.66 10.54
N GLU A 227 1.59 17.64 9.24
CA GLU A 227 0.64 18.54 8.56
C GLU A 227 -0.14 17.81 7.46
N ASP A 228 -1.34 18.31 7.15
CA ASP A 228 -2.18 17.75 6.07
C ASP A 228 -1.86 18.42 4.73
N ILE A 229 -1.12 17.72 3.87
CA ILE A 229 -0.76 18.18 2.53
C ILE A 229 -1.82 17.86 1.47
N THR A 230 -2.90 17.18 1.81
CA THR A 230 -3.92 16.68 0.85
C THR A 230 -4.50 17.83 0.02
N GLY A 231 -4.90 18.91 0.66
CA GLY A 231 -5.51 20.06 -0.02
C GLY A 231 -4.59 20.80 -0.99
N SER A 232 -3.27 20.66 -0.83
CA SER A 232 -2.28 21.25 -1.76
C SER A 232 -2.10 20.47 -3.06
N LEU A 233 -2.53 19.20 -3.08
CA LEU A 233 -2.35 18.29 -4.21
C LEU A 233 -3.59 18.17 -5.09
N GLY A 234 -4.80 18.43 -4.55
CA GLY A 234 -6.02 18.38 -5.36
C GLY A 234 -7.25 18.80 -4.57
N ARG A 235 -7.88 19.92 -4.98
CA ARG A 235 -9.05 20.50 -4.25
C ARG A 235 -10.27 19.58 -4.22
N ASN A 236 -10.50 18.84 -5.32
CA ASN A 236 -11.71 18.05 -5.51
C ASN A 236 -11.52 16.58 -5.09
N PHE A 237 -10.32 16.22 -4.63
CA PHE A 237 -10.01 14.85 -4.22
C PHE A 237 -10.92 14.35 -3.08
N ILE A 238 -11.27 15.23 -2.13
CA ILE A 238 -12.17 14.83 -1.02
C ILE A 238 -13.58 14.50 -1.50
N GLN A 239 -14.04 15.12 -2.60
CA GLN A 239 -15.40 14.88 -3.14
C GLN A 239 -15.52 13.51 -3.82
N THR A 240 -14.40 12.87 -4.18
CA THR A 240 -14.39 11.61 -4.92
C THR A 240 -14.99 10.43 -4.15
N ALA A 241 -15.09 10.51 -2.82
CA ALA A 241 -15.80 9.53 -2.01
C ALA A 241 -17.29 9.42 -2.43
N GLY A 242 -17.92 10.58 -2.73
CA GLY A 242 -19.29 10.62 -3.25
C GLY A 242 -19.43 9.91 -4.60
N PHE A 243 -18.47 10.10 -5.51
CA PHE A 243 -18.46 9.37 -6.78
C PHE A 243 -18.48 7.85 -6.53
N TYR A 244 -17.57 7.34 -5.71
CA TYR A 244 -17.48 5.89 -5.43
C TYR A 244 -18.81 5.33 -4.89
N GLN A 245 -19.45 6.04 -3.95
CA GLN A 245 -20.74 5.63 -3.39
C GLN A 245 -21.86 5.59 -4.45
N HIS A 246 -21.92 6.61 -5.32
CA HIS A 246 -22.97 6.70 -6.34
C HIS A 246 -22.76 5.73 -7.51
N MET A 247 -21.56 5.22 -7.69
CA MET A 247 -21.27 4.21 -8.73
C MET A 247 -21.72 2.80 -8.35
N ALA A 248 -22.16 2.57 -7.12
CA ALA A 248 -22.71 1.29 -6.66
C ALA A 248 -24.26 1.35 -6.64
N GLY A 249 -24.90 0.42 -7.35
CA GLY A 249 -26.34 0.30 -7.38
C GLY A 249 -26.92 -0.47 -6.18
N PRO A 250 -28.27 -0.49 -6.03
CA PRO A 250 -28.94 -1.11 -4.88
C PRO A 250 -28.78 -2.64 -4.82
N LEU A 251 -28.35 -3.26 -5.91
CA LEU A 251 -28.07 -4.71 -5.97
C LEU A 251 -26.63 -5.07 -5.63
N GLY A 252 -25.82 -4.13 -5.13
CA GLY A 252 -24.40 -4.35 -4.83
C GLY A 252 -23.55 -4.53 -6.08
N ARG A 253 -23.95 -3.94 -7.21
CA ARG A 253 -23.19 -3.95 -8.45
C ARG A 253 -22.71 -2.55 -8.78
N SER A 254 -21.47 -2.44 -9.27
CA SER A 254 -20.91 -1.19 -9.76
C SER A 254 -21.35 -0.91 -11.20
N PHE A 255 -21.37 0.38 -11.58
CA PHE A 255 -21.48 0.77 -12.97
C PHE A 255 -20.17 0.49 -13.70
N ASN A 256 -20.20 -0.50 -14.58
CA ASN A 256 -19.02 -1.15 -15.17
C ASN A 256 -18.49 -0.49 -16.45
N TYR A 257 -18.34 0.82 -16.48
CA TYR A 257 -17.67 1.46 -17.62
C TYR A 257 -16.15 1.31 -17.55
N SER A 258 -15.45 1.57 -18.66
CA SER A 258 -14.00 1.37 -18.81
C SER A 258 -13.61 -0.10 -18.53
N ASP A 259 -12.47 -0.35 -17.95
CA ASP A 259 -11.98 -1.69 -17.58
C ASP A 259 -12.51 -2.18 -16.21
N CYS A 260 -13.70 -1.74 -15.82
CA CYS A 260 -14.28 -2.06 -14.54
C CYS A 260 -15.16 -3.31 -14.60
N GLY A 261 -15.08 -4.16 -13.58
CA GLY A 261 -16.03 -5.25 -13.35
C GLY A 261 -17.36 -4.76 -12.77
N GLU A 262 -18.29 -5.70 -12.52
CA GLU A 262 -19.62 -5.39 -11.98
C GLU A 262 -19.70 -5.49 -10.45
N GLU A 263 -18.65 -5.96 -9.79
CA GLU A 263 -18.66 -6.15 -8.34
C GLU A 263 -18.43 -4.82 -7.63
N ALA A 264 -19.30 -4.48 -6.69
CA ALA A 264 -19.13 -3.36 -5.79
C ALA A 264 -18.71 -3.87 -4.40
N GLY A 265 -17.77 -3.17 -3.77
CA GLY A 265 -17.24 -3.49 -2.47
C GLY A 265 -17.01 -2.26 -1.61
N LEU A 266 -16.46 -2.46 -0.43
CA LEU A 266 -16.04 -1.40 0.47
C LEU A 266 -14.55 -1.15 0.30
N ALA A 267 -14.18 -0.05 -0.36
CA ALA A 267 -12.78 0.33 -0.52
C ALA A 267 -12.19 0.82 0.81
N PRO A 268 -10.97 0.40 1.17
CA PRO A 268 -10.29 0.89 2.37
C PRO A 268 -10.15 2.43 2.42
N ALA A 269 -9.98 3.09 1.29
CA ALA A 269 -9.93 4.54 1.18
C ALA A 269 -11.17 5.24 1.76
N MET A 270 -12.35 4.60 1.72
CA MET A 270 -13.59 5.19 2.22
C MET A 270 -13.56 5.46 3.72
N PHE A 271 -12.82 4.66 4.49
CA PHE A 271 -12.62 4.91 5.93
C PHE A 271 -11.80 6.19 6.17
N TRP A 272 -10.79 6.43 5.34
CA TRP A 272 -10.00 7.67 5.41
C TRP A 272 -10.83 8.90 5.02
N PHE A 273 -11.65 8.80 3.99
CA PHE A 273 -12.55 9.90 3.59
C PHE A 273 -13.60 10.20 4.66
N ALA A 274 -14.04 9.20 5.43
CA ALA A 274 -14.99 9.40 6.51
C ALA A 274 -14.41 10.19 7.71
N ASP A 275 -13.09 10.24 7.83
CA ASP A 275 -12.38 11.01 8.86
C ASP A 275 -12.05 12.46 8.40
N LYS A 276 -12.29 12.81 7.13
CA LYS A 276 -12.05 14.15 6.56
C LYS A 276 -13.28 15.00 6.50
#